data_fe9e86f284e70181800f0163e3ee535b
#
_entry.id   fe9e86f284e70181800f0163e3ee535b
#
_cell.length_a   1.000
_cell.length_b   1.000
_cell.length_c   1.000
_cell.angle_alpha   90.00
_cell.angle_beta   90.00
_cell.angle_gamma   90.00
#
_symmetry.space_group_name_H-M   'P 1'
#
loop_
_entity.id
_entity.type
_entity.pdbx_description
1 polymer ?
#
loop_
_entity_poly.entity_id
_entity_poly.type
_entity_poly.pdbx_seq_one_letter_code
_entity_poly.pdbx_strand_id
1 'polypeptide(L)'
;MSLSMIKKIFSSTLLPQTGAGVAAGKVKYPGVRDAVDGNTAVIHVERESSDAAGAYPITPSTQMGEYWAEAAASGHINISGRPLIFVEPEGEHAAAAVTAGLAMTGLRAANFSSGQGIAYMHESLYAAVGKRLTYVLNVGARAMTKSTLNVHAGHDDYHCVDDAGFFQLFAKNVQSAADLNIISH
;
A
#
# COMPACT_ATOMS: atom_id res chain seq x y z
N MET A 1 -5.87 4.20 40.53
CA MET A 1 -5.29 5.25 39.65
C MET A 1 -6.42 5.73 38.75
N SER A 2 -6.79 7.01 38.80
CA SER A 2 -7.98 7.56 38.10
C SER A 2 -7.69 7.73 36.61
N LEU A 3 -8.71 7.48 35.77
CA LEU A 3 -8.67 7.66 34.30
C LEU A 3 -8.20 9.06 33.87
N SER A 4 -8.42 10.09 34.73
CA SER A 4 -7.96 11.46 34.52
C SER A 4 -6.45 11.62 34.65
N MET A 5 -5.80 10.77 35.42
CA MET A 5 -4.34 10.79 35.62
C MET A 5 -3.61 10.14 34.43
N ILE A 6 -4.20 9.11 33.83
CA ILE A 6 -3.69 8.44 32.62
C ILE A 6 -3.74 9.38 31.41
N LYS A 7 -4.84 10.14 31.26
CA LYS A 7 -4.96 11.15 30.18
C LYS A 7 -3.93 12.28 30.28
N LYS A 8 -3.48 12.64 31.50
CA LYS A 8 -2.46 13.67 31.71
C LYS A 8 -1.04 13.21 31.39
N ILE A 9 -0.75 11.92 31.58
CA ILE A 9 0.58 11.33 31.27
C ILE A 9 0.78 11.20 29.75
N PHE A 10 -0.27 10.86 29.01
CA PHE A 10 -0.19 10.75 27.53
C PHE A 10 -0.27 12.07 26.77
N SER A 11 -0.68 13.17 27.40
CA SER A 11 -0.79 14.48 26.75
C SER A 11 0.48 15.33 26.80
N SER A 12 1.49 14.94 27.58
CA SER A 12 2.64 15.82 27.84
C SER A 12 4.02 15.34 27.32
N THR A 13 4.12 14.16 26.71
CA THR A 13 5.48 13.59 26.55
C THR A 13 5.88 13.12 25.14
N LEU A 14 5.06 13.25 24.09
CA LEU A 14 5.40 12.69 22.77
C LEU A 14 5.07 13.58 21.55
N LEU A 15 5.13 14.89 21.65
CA LEU A 15 5.15 15.73 20.45
C LEU A 15 6.39 16.62 20.47
N PRO A 16 7.29 16.57 19.47
CA PRO A 16 8.31 17.58 19.31
C PRO A 16 7.62 18.92 19.08
N GLN A 17 7.95 19.91 19.90
CA GLN A 17 7.56 21.30 19.71
C GLN A 17 8.16 21.79 18.39
N THR A 18 7.40 21.78 17.32
CA THR A 18 7.80 22.44 16.08
C THR A 18 7.71 23.93 16.28
N GLY A 19 8.82 24.62 16.01
CA GLY A 19 8.96 26.07 16.18
C GLY A 19 7.94 26.89 15.39
N ALA A 20 7.75 28.09 15.92
CA ALA A 20 7.12 29.31 15.39
C ALA A 20 5.96 29.15 14.40
N GLY A 21 4.75 29.42 14.90
CA GLY A 21 3.49 29.30 14.21
C GLY A 21 3.41 30.06 12.89
N VAL A 22 3.25 29.31 11.84
CA VAL A 22 2.43 29.73 10.71
C VAL A 22 0.99 29.64 11.20
N ALA A 23 0.25 30.75 11.18
CA ALA A 23 -1.17 30.76 11.49
C ALA A 23 -1.86 29.73 10.62
N ALA A 24 -2.34 28.65 11.26
CA ALA A 24 -3.01 27.56 10.57
C ALA A 24 -4.31 28.09 9.98
N GLY A 25 -4.28 28.46 8.70
CA GLY A 25 -5.51 28.70 7.94
C GLY A 25 -6.40 27.47 8.11
N LYS A 26 -7.71 27.67 8.33
CA LYS A 26 -8.66 26.58 8.53
C LYS A 26 -8.60 25.64 7.33
N VAL A 27 -8.02 24.46 7.52
CA VAL A 27 -7.89 23.45 6.46
C VAL A 27 -9.29 23.04 6.02
N LYS A 28 -9.55 23.08 4.71
CA LYS A 28 -10.87 22.77 4.16
C LYS A 28 -11.32 21.33 4.49
N TYR A 29 -10.36 20.42 4.53
CA TYR A 29 -10.58 19.00 4.85
C TYR A 29 -9.55 18.57 5.91
N PRO A 30 -9.85 18.76 7.20
CA PRO A 30 -8.87 18.52 8.27
C PRO A 30 -8.54 17.05 8.49
N GLY A 31 -9.32 16.13 7.90
CA GLY A 31 -9.21 14.71 8.15
C GLY A 31 -9.73 14.27 9.52
N VAL A 32 -9.67 13.00 9.80
CA VAL A 32 -9.97 12.39 11.10
C VAL A 32 -8.71 11.73 11.61
N ARG A 33 -8.33 11.99 12.87
CA ARG A 33 -7.20 11.30 13.49
C ARG A 33 -7.60 9.90 13.89
N ASP A 34 -6.81 8.93 13.45
CA ASP A 34 -7.00 7.52 13.77
C ASP A 34 -5.66 6.84 14.07
N ALA A 35 -5.71 5.67 14.69
CA ALA A 35 -4.56 4.81 14.98
C ALA A 35 -4.70 3.54 14.14
N VAL A 36 -4.01 3.51 13.02
CA VAL A 36 -4.04 2.42 12.05
C VAL A 36 -2.62 1.95 11.71
N ASP A 37 -2.48 0.76 11.19
CA ASP A 37 -1.22 0.28 10.62
C ASP A 37 -1.02 0.76 9.17
N GLY A 38 0.16 0.44 8.59
CA GLY A 38 0.50 0.86 7.24
C GLY A 38 -0.37 0.23 6.17
N ASN A 39 -0.74 -1.04 6.31
CA ASN A 39 -1.60 -1.75 5.36
C ASN A 39 -3.00 -1.12 5.31
N THR A 40 -3.57 -0.86 6.49
CA THR A 40 -4.87 -0.20 6.62
C THR A 40 -4.86 1.21 6.00
N ALA A 41 -3.81 1.98 6.25
CA ALA A 41 -3.68 3.33 5.68
C ALA A 41 -3.59 3.31 4.16
N VAL A 42 -2.78 2.41 3.60
CA VAL A 42 -2.61 2.24 2.15
C VAL A 42 -3.92 1.80 1.52
N ILE A 43 -4.56 0.75 2.04
CA ILE A 43 -5.77 0.21 1.42
C ILE A 43 -6.96 1.18 1.51
N HIS A 44 -7.00 2.02 2.54
CA HIS A 44 -8.03 3.05 2.66
C HIS A 44 -7.98 4.06 1.50
N VAL A 45 -6.79 4.40 1.04
CA VAL A 45 -6.56 5.26 -0.12
C VAL A 45 -6.72 4.48 -1.43
N GLU A 46 -6.10 3.32 -1.52
CA GLU A 46 -6.01 2.53 -2.75
C GLU A 46 -7.39 2.15 -3.29
N ARG A 47 -8.31 1.69 -2.43
CA ARG A 47 -9.67 1.31 -2.82
C ARG A 47 -10.50 2.48 -3.36
N GLU A 48 -10.12 3.72 -3.04
CA GLU A 48 -10.76 4.93 -3.57
C GLU A 48 -10.11 5.39 -4.89
N SER A 49 -8.80 5.13 -5.04
CA SER A 49 -7.99 5.62 -6.16
C SER A 49 -7.93 4.64 -7.33
N SER A 50 -8.12 3.34 -7.09
CA SER A 50 -8.02 2.28 -8.10
C SER A 50 -9.37 1.64 -8.42
N ASP A 51 -9.44 0.99 -9.57
CA ASP A 51 -10.63 0.30 -10.07
C ASP A 51 -10.54 -1.22 -9.86
N ALA A 52 -9.31 -1.75 -9.89
CA ALA A 52 -9.08 -3.18 -9.89
C ALA A 52 -7.78 -3.55 -9.17
N ALA A 53 -7.72 -4.74 -8.59
CA ALA A 53 -6.49 -5.28 -8.04
C ALA A 53 -6.28 -6.74 -8.42
N GLY A 54 -5.01 -7.09 -8.68
CA GLY A 54 -4.55 -8.45 -8.77
C GLY A 54 -3.54 -8.71 -7.65
N ALA A 55 -3.80 -9.66 -6.76
CA ALA A 55 -2.91 -9.95 -5.64
C ALA A 55 -2.91 -11.43 -5.28
N TYR A 56 -1.80 -11.88 -4.68
CA TYR A 56 -1.69 -13.19 -4.05
C TYR A 56 -1.17 -13.01 -2.61
N PRO A 57 -1.77 -13.71 -1.62
CA PRO A 57 -1.47 -13.46 -0.21
C PRO A 57 -0.01 -13.75 0.14
N ILE A 58 0.70 -12.76 0.65
CA ILE A 58 2.04 -12.91 1.21
C ILE A 58 2.28 -11.92 2.35
N THR A 59 2.75 -12.42 3.51
CA THR A 59 3.05 -11.60 4.69
C THR A 59 4.25 -10.67 4.44
N PRO A 60 4.19 -9.38 4.84
CA PRO A 60 3.14 -8.71 5.63
C PRO A 60 2.05 -8.00 4.81
N SER A 61 2.04 -8.09 3.48
CA SER A 61 1.07 -7.39 2.62
C SER A 61 -0.29 -8.09 2.48
N THR A 62 -0.45 -9.33 3.00
CA THR A 62 -1.69 -10.12 2.92
C THR A 62 -2.94 -9.30 3.26
N GLN A 63 -2.89 -8.55 4.34
CA GLN A 63 -4.02 -7.76 4.85
C GLN A 63 -4.52 -6.73 3.83
N MET A 64 -3.66 -6.16 2.98
CA MET A 64 -4.10 -5.24 1.93
C MET A 64 -5.00 -5.95 0.91
N GLY A 65 -4.60 -7.15 0.46
CA GLY A 65 -5.40 -7.96 -0.45
C GLY A 65 -6.74 -8.39 0.17
N GLU A 66 -6.73 -8.80 1.44
CA GLU A 66 -7.94 -9.19 2.19
C GLU A 66 -8.93 -8.04 2.30
N TYR A 67 -8.49 -6.84 2.69
CA TYR A 67 -9.35 -5.66 2.78
C TYR A 67 -9.88 -5.20 1.42
N TRP A 68 -9.08 -5.35 0.36
CA TRP A 68 -9.57 -5.09 -0.99
C TRP A 68 -10.64 -6.09 -1.39
N ALA A 69 -10.42 -7.38 -1.17
CA ALA A 69 -11.38 -8.44 -1.48
C ALA A 69 -12.70 -8.25 -0.73
N GLU A 70 -12.63 -7.90 0.56
CA GLU A 70 -13.80 -7.59 1.39
C GLU A 70 -14.56 -6.38 0.85
N ALA A 71 -13.88 -5.30 0.49
CA ALA A 71 -14.49 -4.12 -0.10
C ALA A 71 -15.18 -4.44 -1.44
N ALA A 72 -14.51 -5.20 -2.31
CA ALA A 72 -15.08 -5.64 -3.59
C ALA A 72 -16.33 -6.50 -3.38
N ALA A 73 -16.27 -7.49 -2.48
CA ALA A 73 -17.39 -8.38 -2.16
C ALA A 73 -18.59 -7.66 -1.52
N SER A 74 -18.32 -6.59 -0.74
CA SER A 74 -19.36 -5.75 -0.15
C SER A 74 -19.97 -4.73 -1.11
N GLY A 75 -19.51 -4.69 -2.37
CA GLY A 75 -20.02 -3.77 -3.38
C GLY A 75 -19.56 -2.32 -3.22
N HIS A 76 -18.37 -2.13 -2.66
CA HIS A 76 -17.78 -0.79 -2.54
C HIS A 76 -17.65 -0.11 -3.91
N ILE A 77 -18.02 1.16 -3.96
CA ILE A 77 -17.89 2.01 -5.14
C ILE A 77 -16.82 3.05 -4.85
N ASN A 78 -15.78 3.11 -5.68
CA ASN A 78 -14.67 4.04 -5.53
C ASN A 78 -15.06 5.50 -5.85
N ILE A 79 -14.15 6.43 -5.63
CA ILE A 79 -14.39 7.87 -5.89
C ILE A 79 -14.73 8.17 -7.36
N SER A 80 -14.35 7.30 -8.29
CA SER A 80 -14.68 7.40 -9.72
C SER A 80 -16.08 6.83 -10.06
N GLY A 81 -16.82 6.35 -9.07
CA GLY A 81 -18.15 5.76 -9.26
C GLY A 81 -18.13 4.33 -9.83
N ARG A 82 -17.03 3.61 -9.70
CA ARG A 82 -16.84 2.25 -10.23
C ARG A 82 -16.80 1.20 -9.12
N PRO A 83 -17.40 0.01 -9.33
CA PRO A 83 -17.23 -1.09 -8.41
C PRO A 83 -15.79 -1.63 -8.47
N LEU A 84 -15.29 -2.12 -7.33
CA LEU A 84 -13.96 -2.71 -7.26
C LEU A 84 -13.96 -4.11 -7.90
N ILE A 85 -12.90 -4.39 -8.66
CA ILE A 85 -12.63 -5.71 -9.25
C ILE A 85 -11.45 -6.32 -8.49
N PHE A 86 -11.55 -7.60 -8.12
CA PHE A 86 -10.47 -8.34 -7.48
C PHE A 86 -10.23 -9.68 -8.20
N VAL A 87 -8.96 -9.97 -8.46
CA VAL A 87 -8.54 -11.24 -9.03
C VAL A 87 -7.39 -11.80 -8.19
N GLU A 88 -7.58 -12.97 -7.60
CA GLU A 88 -6.57 -13.72 -6.89
C GLU A 88 -6.21 -14.96 -7.73
N PRO A 89 -5.06 -14.95 -8.42
CA PRO A 89 -4.57 -16.09 -9.19
C PRO A 89 -3.76 -17.04 -8.29
N GLU A 90 -3.08 -18.02 -8.90
CA GLU A 90 -2.34 -19.06 -8.20
C GLU A 90 -0.98 -18.67 -7.63
N GLY A 91 -0.53 -17.42 -7.81
CA GLY A 91 0.76 -16.95 -7.32
C GLY A 91 1.08 -15.52 -7.72
N GLU A 92 2.15 -14.97 -7.14
CA GLU A 92 2.51 -13.55 -7.29
C GLU A 92 2.89 -13.18 -8.72
N HIS A 93 3.57 -14.08 -9.46
CA HIS A 93 3.90 -13.85 -10.87
C HIS A 93 2.63 -13.66 -11.72
N ALA A 94 1.66 -14.55 -11.54
CA ALA A 94 0.37 -14.44 -12.20
C ALA A 94 -0.42 -13.21 -11.72
N ALA A 95 -0.33 -12.83 -10.45
CA ALA A 95 -0.95 -11.62 -9.92
C ALA A 95 -0.39 -10.36 -10.59
N ALA A 96 0.94 -10.29 -10.79
CA ALA A 96 1.55 -9.18 -11.52
C ALA A 96 1.09 -9.14 -12.99
N ALA A 97 1.00 -10.30 -13.66
CA ALA A 97 0.51 -10.39 -15.03
C ALA A 97 -0.97 -10.00 -15.16
N VAL A 98 -1.81 -10.43 -14.22
CA VAL A 98 -3.22 -10.03 -14.13
C VAL A 98 -3.35 -8.52 -13.94
N THR A 99 -2.58 -7.93 -13.01
CA THR A 99 -2.57 -6.49 -12.78
C THR A 99 -2.17 -5.72 -14.05
N ALA A 100 -1.15 -6.20 -14.75
CA ALA A 100 -0.76 -5.63 -16.04
C ALA A 100 -1.88 -5.74 -17.08
N GLY A 101 -2.59 -6.88 -17.14
CA GLY A 101 -3.75 -7.10 -18.01
C GLY A 101 -4.89 -6.12 -17.70
N LEU A 102 -5.20 -5.92 -16.42
CA LEU A 102 -6.20 -4.94 -15.98
C LEU A 102 -5.80 -3.51 -16.38
N ALA A 103 -4.53 -3.14 -16.20
CA ALA A 103 -4.02 -1.85 -16.64
C ALA A 103 -4.10 -1.66 -18.18
N MET A 104 -3.90 -2.73 -18.96
CA MET A 104 -4.05 -2.69 -20.43
C MET A 104 -5.48 -2.37 -20.87
N THR A 105 -6.49 -2.67 -20.05
CA THR A 105 -7.89 -2.31 -20.35
C THR A 105 -8.23 -0.87 -20.01
N GLY A 106 -7.26 -0.09 -19.50
CA GLY A 106 -7.46 1.31 -19.10
C GLY A 106 -7.99 1.48 -17.68
N LEU A 107 -8.03 0.42 -16.88
CA LEU A 107 -8.35 0.50 -15.45
C LEU A 107 -7.14 0.99 -14.65
N ARG A 108 -7.38 1.73 -13.59
CA ARG A 108 -6.37 1.95 -12.54
C ARG A 108 -6.24 0.66 -11.76
N ALA A 109 -5.06 0.05 -11.83
CA ALA A 109 -4.84 -1.26 -11.26
C ALA A 109 -3.80 -1.22 -10.14
N ALA A 110 -4.05 -1.99 -9.08
CA ALA A 110 -3.19 -2.13 -7.93
C ALA A 110 -2.73 -3.58 -7.72
N ASN A 111 -1.57 -3.75 -7.10
CA ASN A 111 -1.06 -5.03 -6.64
C ASN A 111 -0.49 -4.88 -5.23
N PHE A 112 -0.56 -5.94 -4.43
CA PHE A 112 -0.07 -6.00 -3.06
C PHE A 112 0.85 -7.20 -2.90
N SER A 113 2.12 -6.98 -2.55
CA SER A 113 3.07 -8.08 -2.42
C SER A 113 4.23 -7.76 -1.45
N SER A 114 5.06 -8.75 -1.20
CA SER A 114 6.20 -8.70 -0.28
C SER A 114 7.23 -9.77 -0.62
N GLY A 115 8.43 -9.67 -0.08
CA GLY A 115 9.41 -10.73 0.00
C GLY A 115 9.65 -11.47 -1.30
N GLN A 116 9.63 -12.80 -1.23
CA GLN A 116 9.84 -13.67 -2.38
C GLN A 116 8.83 -13.44 -3.51
N GLY A 117 7.61 -13.00 -3.19
CA GLY A 117 6.61 -12.65 -4.19
C GLY A 117 7.08 -11.54 -5.12
N ILE A 118 7.77 -10.53 -4.59
CA ILE A 118 8.37 -9.44 -5.41
C ILE A 118 9.42 -10.02 -6.36
N ALA A 119 10.34 -10.85 -5.87
CA ALA A 119 11.35 -11.49 -6.71
C ALA A 119 10.72 -12.40 -7.77
N TYR A 120 9.66 -13.13 -7.40
CA TYR A 120 8.97 -14.05 -8.30
C TYR A 120 8.24 -13.34 -9.44
N MET A 121 7.78 -12.11 -9.26
CA MET A 121 7.08 -11.34 -10.29
C MET A 121 8.01 -10.52 -11.21
N HIS A 122 9.33 -10.59 -11.06
CA HIS A 122 10.33 -9.77 -11.74
C HIS A 122 10.10 -9.65 -13.26
N GLU A 123 9.92 -10.77 -13.98
CA GLU A 123 9.66 -10.76 -15.42
C GLU A 123 8.41 -9.98 -15.79
N SER A 124 7.31 -10.20 -15.04
CA SER A 124 6.04 -9.50 -15.28
C SER A 124 6.16 -7.99 -15.08
N LEU A 125 6.98 -7.55 -14.11
CA LEU A 125 7.25 -6.14 -13.86
C LEU A 125 8.04 -5.50 -15.00
N TYR A 126 9.08 -6.16 -15.52
CA TYR A 126 9.79 -5.71 -16.71
C TYR A 126 8.87 -5.57 -17.92
N ALA A 127 8.03 -6.57 -18.14
CA ALA A 127 7.06 -6.55 -19.22
C ALA A 127 6.04 -5.40 -19.09
N ALA A 128 5.60 -5.11 -17.87
CA ALA A 128 4.69 -4.00 -17.59
C ALA A 128 5.34 -2.64 -17.89
N VAL A 129 6.56 -2.43 -17.43
CA VAL A 129 7.33 -1.20 -17.70
C VAL A 129 7.61 -1.06 -19.20
N GLY A 130 8.05 -2.12 -19.87
CA GLY A 130 8.30 -2.12 -21.31
C GLY A 130 7.07 -1.76 -22.14
N LYS A 131 5.89 -2.13 -21.67
CA LYS A 131 4.59 -1.76 -22.26
C LYS A 131 4.07 -0.40 -21.78
N ARG A 132 4.78 0.27 -20.87
CA ARG A 132 4.37 1.55 -20.25
C ARG A 132 2.98 1.47 -19.58
N LEU A 133 2.70 0.36 -18.93
CA LEU A 133 1.46 0.16 -18.19
C LEU A 133 1.51 0.95 -16.88
N THR A 134 0.37 1.48 -16.49
CA THR A 134 0.24 2.27 -15.27
C THR A 134 -0.48 1.45 -14.21
N TYR A 135 0.23 1.01 -13.18
CA TYR A 135 -0.36 0.47 -11.97
C TYR A 135 0.55 0.67 -10.76
N VAL A 136 -0.01 0.61 -9.58
CA VAL A 136 0.70 0.75 -8.32
C VAL A 136 0.97 -0.63 -7.72
N LEU A 137 2.25 -0.92 -7.41
CA LEU A 137 2.65 -2.06 -6.62
C LEU A 137 2.91 -1.59 -5.19
N ASN A 138 2.03 -1.96 -4.27
CA ASN A 138 2.16 -1.68 -2.86
C ASN A 138 2.98 -2.78 -2.18
N VAL A 139 4.14 -2.41 -1.63
CA VAL A 139 5.10 -3.36 -1.06
C VAL A 139 5.11 -3.26 0.45
N GLY A 140 4.69 -4.30 1.14
CA GLY A 140 4.99 -4.50 2.56
C GLY A 140 6.40 -5.06 2.69
N ALA A 141 7.42 -4.18 2.65
CA ALA A 141 8.82 -4.59 2.54
C ALA A 141 9.27 -5.49 3.70
N ARG A 142 9.93 -6.60 3.37
CA ARG A 142 10.51 -7.54 4.33
C ARG A 142 11.85 -8.10 3.85
N ALA A 143 12.63 -8.62 4.80
CA ALA A 143 13.84 -9.34 4.49
C ALA A 143 13.53 -10.66 3.76
N MET A 144 14.36 -11.01 2.79
CA MET A 144 14.24 -12.27 2.04
C MET A 144 14.66 -13.47 2.89
N THR A 145 14.02 -14.59 2.66
CA THR A 145 14.43 -15.88 3.23
C THR A 145 15.81 -16.27 2.72
N LYS A 146 16.71 -16.58 3.65
CA LYS A 146 18.05 -17.13 3.34
C LYS A 146 18.15 -18.57 3.83
N SER A 147 18.69 -18.78 5.05
CA SER A 147 18.75 -20.12 5.64
C SER A 147 17.46 -20.54 6.36
N THR A 148 16.70 -19.55 6.85
CA THR A 148 15.41 -19.75 7.55
C THR A 148 14.38 -18.77 7.04
N LEU A 149 13.09 -19.09 7.27
CA LEU A 149 12.00 -18.14 6.99
C LEU A 149 12.23 -16.83 7.75
N ASN A 150 12.09 -15.72 7.05
CA ASN A 150 12.20 -14.38 7.62
C ASN A 150 11.02 -13.52 7.15
N VAL A 151 10.31 -12.95 8.12
CA VAL A 151 9.16 -12.05 7.86
C VAL A 151 9.36 -10.66 8.50
N HIS A 152 10.56 -10.42 9.04
CA HIS A 152 10.90 -9.13 9.64
C HIS A 152 11.17 -8.06 8.58
N ALA A 153 11.10 -6.81 9.00
CA ALA A 153 11.37 -5.67 8.13
C ALA A 153 12.77 -5.76 7.49
N GLY A 154 12.83 -5.45 6.23
CA GLY A 154 14.05 -5.43 5.43
C GLY A 154 13.75 -4.84 4.06
N HIS A 155 14.77 -4.70 3.23
CA HIS A 155 14.66 -4.11 1.90
C HIS A 155 15.15 -5.05 0.80
N ASP A 156 15.40 -6.30 1.13
CA ASP A 156 15.93 -7.30 0.19
C ASP A 156 14.98 -7.52 -0.99
N ASP A 157 13.67 -7.44 -0.73
CA ASP A 157 12.63 -7.73 -1.70
C ASP A 157 12.55 -6.68 -2.80
N TYR A 158 12.48 -5.39 -2.47
CA TYR A 158 12.44 -4.37 -3.51
C TYR A 158 13.76 -4.29 -4.30
N HIS A 159 14.90 -4.60 -3.66
CA HIS A 159 16.18 -4.66 -4.35
C HIS A 159 16.24 -5.74 -5.45
N CYS A 160 15.36 -6.75 -5.39
CA CYS A 160 15.25 -7.73 -6.46
C CYS A 160 14.62 -7.16 -7.74
N VAL A 161 14.03 -5.96 -7.69
CA VAL A 161 13.27 -5.36 -8.80
C VAL A 161 13.55 -3.87 -8.98
N ASP A 162 14.59 -3.34 -8.34
CA ASP A 162 14.96 -1.92 -8.41
C ASP A 162 15.42 -1.49 -9.83
N ASP A 163 15.87 -2.45 -10.63
CA ASP A 163 16.24 -2.28 -12.03
C ASP A 163 15.07 -2.40 -13.02
N ALA A 164 13.87 -2.78 -12.57
CA ALA A 164 12.72 -3.00 -13.46
C ALA A 164 12.19 -1.71 -14.11
N GLY A 165 12.48 -0.53 -13.53
CA GLY A 165 12.14 0.77 -14.12
C GLY A 165 10.88 1.43 -13.58
N PHE A 166 10.35 0.95 -12.46
CA PHE A 166 9.29 1.62 -11.71
C PHE A 166 9.82 2.84 -10.95
N PHE A 167 8.97 3.84 -10.76
CA PHE A 167 9.20 4.85 -9.72
C PHE A 167 9.10 4.19 -8.34
N GLN A 168 10.06 4.47 -7.46
CA GLN A 168 10.11 3.88 -6.14
C GLN A 168 9.88 4.97 -5.08
N LEU A 169 8.84 4.79 -4.27
CA LEU A 169 8.43 5.71 -3.21
C LEU A 169 8.53 5.02 -1.85
N PHE A 170 9.22 5.65 -0.89
CA PHE A 170 9.47 5.06 0.43
C PHE A 170 8.76 5.85 1.52
N ALA A 171 7.79 5.22 2.15
CA ALA A 171 7.08 5.78 3.28
C ALA A 171 7.88 5.65 4.58
N LYS A 172 8.02 6.74 5.33
CA LYS A 172 8.71 6.76 6.63
C LYS A 172 7.79 6.50 7.83
N ASN A 173 6.49 6.63 7.64
CA ASN A 173 5.46 6.42 8.66
C ASN A 173 4.10 6.17 7.99
N VAL A 174 3.08 5.85 8.78
CA VAL A 174 1.74 5.50 8.31
C VAL A 174 1.09 6.63 7.49
N GLN A 175 1.20 7.89 7.94
CA GLN A 175 0.66 9.02 7.18
C GLN A 175 1.33 9.16 5.82
N SER A 176 2.68 9.07 5.78
CA SER A 176 3.39 9.16 4.49
C SER A 176 3.10 7.98 3.57
N ALA A 177 2.71 6.81 4.08
CA ALA A 177 2.27 5.70 3.25
C ALA A 177 0.97 6.04 2.50
N ALA A 178 -0.01 6.60 3.20
CA ALA A 178 -1.24 7.09 2.58
C ALA A 178 -0.98 8.22 1.56
N ASP A 179 -0.17 9.21 1.93
CA ASP A 179 0.14 10.37 1.07
C ASP A 179 0.86 9.94 -0.21
N LEU A 180 1.88 9.07 -0.09
CA LEU A 180 2.64 8.58 -1.23
C LEU A 180 1.81 7.65 -2.12
N ASN A 181 0.87 6.91 -1.55
CA ASN A 181 -0.08 6.11 -2.33
C ASN A 181 -0.95 7.02 -3.22
N ILE A 182 -1.48 8.14 -2.70
CA ILE A 182 -2.21 9.12 -3.52
C ILE A 182 -1.29 9.71 -4.63
N ILE A 183 -0.05 10.02 -4.30
CA ILE A 183 0.91 10.62 -5.25
C ILE A 183 1.27 9.63 -6.38
N SER A 184 1.26 8.32 -6.10
CA SER A 184 1.61 7.28 -7.07
C SER A 184 0.57 7.11 -8.19
N HIS A 185 -0.67 7.62 -7.99
CA HIS A 185 -1.77 7.64 -8.96
C HIS A 185 -1.83 8.95 -9.75
#